data_2d61e8de88f8998ad42caf2cc99d3afa
#
_entry.id   2d61e8de88f8998ad42caf2cc99d3afa
#
_cell.length_a   1.000
_cell.length_b   1.000
_cell.length_c   1.000
_cell.angle_alpha   90.00
_cell.angle_beta   90.00
_cell.angle_gamma   90.00
#
_symmetry.space_group_name_H-M   'P 1'
#
loop_
_entity.id
_entity.type
_entity.pdbx_description
1 polymer ?
#
loop_
_entity_poly.entity_id
_entity_poly.type
_entity_poly.pdbx_seq_one_letter_code
_entity_poly.pdbx_strand_id
1 'polypeptide(L)'
;MAGRIALIGGDNPHAKGWLETATTCPDFSEVVLCGDWGDHGGRYDTVSDIKGLGQGPSVDMALVCARNVDAPKWAKQLLQAGIPTLVEKPVARTSAEVAELNAISASTGVFWSTCFLNRLHPAVVKMRDLLDEGTIGRLVSVEGRMVTSSVARRDPGHWLFQKETAGGGILHWLAIHTVDLVRFIARCNYSTVSAQTATLIESIDVEEIASATFGLQGGAIGHIHAAYALPRRYGDISMVFRGEKGDITWQSWDYAGRKDRLIIQSAVEPWASQEYVELACPAPGGGGYGGEMGTRFLQLFLASSRGDQSFVCDGNDALSALRFVEGAYKSAQTGKRVELSS
;
A
#
# COMPACT_ATOMS: atom_id res chain seq x y z
N MET A 1 1.02 -11.38 26.97
CA MET A 1 -0.39 -10.98 27.23
C MET A 1 -0.93 -10.35 25.94
N ALA A 2 -2.19 -10.62 25.60
CA ALA A 2 -2.83 -9.99 24.45
C ALA A 2 -2.91 -8.46 24.67
N GLY A 3 -2.61 -7.71 23.62
CA GLY A 3 -2.50 -6.25 23.67
C GLY A 3 -3.84 -5.53 23.50
N ARG A 4 -3.79 -4.20 23.51
CA ARG A 4 -4.90 -3.29 23.23
C ARG A 4 -4.61 -2.46 21.99
N ILE A 5 -5.51 -2.48 21.00
CA ILE A 5 -5.37 -1.72 19.76
C ILE A 5 -6.42 -0.60 19.69
N ALA A 6 -6.00 0.59 19.25
CA ALA A 6 -6.93 1.67 18.92
C ALA A 6 -7.10 1.78 17.40
N LEU A 7 -8.34 1.83 16.93
CA LEU A 7 -8.69 2.11 15.54
C LEU A 7 -9.20 3.55 15.42
N ILE A 8 -8.59 4.35 14.54
CA ILE A 8 -8.78 5.80 14.48
C ILE A 8 -9.40 6.20 13.13
N GLY A 9 -10.46 7.01 13.17
CA GLY A 9 -11.13 7.58 12.00
C GLY A 9 -12.42 6.86 11.65
N GLY A 10 -12.37 5.81 10.82
CA GLY A 10 -13.53 4.99 10.45
C GLY A 10 -14.06 5.25 9.03
N ASP A 11 -13.76 6.39 8.42
CA ASP A 11 -14.26 6.81 7.11
C ASP A 11 -13.39 6.37 5.91
N ASN A 12 -12.33 5.60 6.16
CA ASN A 12 -11.56 4.94 5.10
C ASN A 12 -12.29 3.69 4.58
N PRO A 13 -12.33 3.43 3.26
CA PRO A 13 -12.98 2.23 2.70
C PRO A 13 -12.50 0.89 3.24
N HIS A 14 -11.31 0.84 3.82
CA HIS A 14 -10.73 -0.37 4.43
C HIS A 14 -11.05 -0.51 5.92
N ALA A 15 -11.64 0.52 6.55
CA ALA A 15 -11.91 0.56 8.00
C ALA A 15 -12.65 -0.68 8.50
N LYS A 16 -13.71 -1.11 7.81
CA LYS A 16 -14.49 -2.30 8.18
C LYS A 16 -13.62 -3.58 8.19
N GLY A 17 -12.77 -3.77 7.16
CA GLY A 17 -11.89 -4.93 7.10
C GLY A 17 -10.85 -4.92 8.22
N TRP A 18 -10.31 -3.74 8.56
CA TRP A 18 -9.38 -3.60 9.67
C TRP A 18 -10.04 -3.81 11.04
N LEU A 19 -11.28 -3.34 11.22
CA LEU A 19 -12.03 -3.60 12.45
C LEU A 19 -12.26 -5.10 12.64
N GLU A 20 -12.67 -5.81 11.60
CA GLU A 20 -12.84 -7.27 11.62
C GLU A 20 -11.51 -7.97 11.96
N THR A 21 -10.42 -7.58 11.29
CA THR A 21 -9.08 -8.14 11.53
C THR A 21 -8.62 -7.89 12.97
N ALA A 22 -8.73 -6.66 13.48
CA ALA A 22 -8.33 -6.34 14.83
C ALA A 22 -9.14 -7.10 15.88
N THR A 23 -10.46 -7.27 15.64
CA THR A 23 -11.36 -7.99 16.55
C THR A 23 -11.08 -9.50 16.60
N THR A 24 -10.61 -10.08 15.50
CA THR A 24 -10.35 -11.53 15.39
C THR A 24 -8.88 -11.90 15.61
N CYS A 25 -7.99 -10.91 15.64
CA CYS A 25 -6.56 -11.13 15.86
C CYS A 25 -6.29 -11.61 17.29
N PRO A 26 -5.64 -12.77 17.50
CA PRO A 26 -5.43 -13.32 18.84
C PRO A 26 -4.47 -12.50 19.72
N ASP A 27 -3.70 -11.60 19.12
CA ASP A 27 -2.76 -10.74 19.84
C ASP A 27 -3.42 -9.50 20.48
N PHE A 28 -4.72 -9.28 20.22
CA PHE A 28 -5.47 -8.21 20.87
C PHE A 28 -6.62 -8.76 21.71
N SER A 29 -6.66 -8.36 22.97
CA SER A 29 -7.79 -8.65 23.88
C SER A 29 -8.86 -7.57 23.85
N GLU A 30 -8.53 -6.39 23.36
CA GLU A 30 -9.42 -5.23 23.36
C GLU A 30 -9.18 -4.34 22.12
N VAL A 31 -10.29 -3.87 21.54
CA VAL A 31 -10.30 -2.89 20.45
C VAL A 31 -11.03 -1.65 20.93
N VAL A 32 -10.38 -0.49 20.81
CA VAL A 32 -10.95 0.83 21.13
C VAL A 32 -11.14 1.61 19.86
N LEU A 33 -12.29 2.23 19.70
CA LEU A 33 -12.62 3.05 18.54
C LEU A 33 -12.48 4.54 18.87
N CYS A 34 -11.85 5.30 17.97
CA CYS A 34 -11.75 6.76 18.07
C CYS A 34 -12.16 7.39 16.74
N GLY A 35 -13.14 8.28 16.75
CA GLY A 35 -13.72 8.89 15.56
C GLY A 35 -15.08 8.29 15.19
N ASP A 36 -15.49 8.47 13.92
CA ASP A 36 -16.80 7.99 13.44
C ASP A 36 -16.70 6.59 12.84
N TRP A 37 -17.12 5.61 13.61
CA TRP A 37 -17.17 4.19 13.20
C TRP A 37 -18.59 3.69 12.95
N GLY A 38 -19.57 4.61 12.94
CA GLY A 38 -20.99 4.28 12.84
C GLY A 38 -21.53 3.55 14.06
N ASP A 39 -22.75 3.00 13.94
CA ASP A 39 -23.37 2.23 15.02
C ASP A 39 -22.79 0.82 15.09
N HIS A 40 -22.19 0.47 16.20
CA HIS A 40 -21.66 -0.86 16.51
C HIS A 40 -22.36 -1.51 17.72
N GLY A 41 -23.53 -0.96 18.16
CA GLY A 41 -24.35 -1.53 19.23
C GLY A 41 -23.67 -1.60 20.60
N GLY A 42 -22.71 -0.70 20.88
CA GLY A 42 -21.95 -0.69 22.14
C GLY A 42 -20.95 -1.85 22.29
N ARG A 43 -20.61 -2.52 21.20
CA ARG A 43 -19.70 -3.68 21.21
C ARG A 43 -18.24 -3.32 21.52
N TYR A 44 -17.86 -2.08 21.28
CA TYR A 44 -16.50 -1.58 21.47
C TYR A 44 -16.50 -0.34 22.34
N ASP A 45 -15.45 -0.16 23.11
CA ASP A 45 -15.19 1.09 23.81
C ASP A 45 -14.91 2.20 22.79
N THR A 46 -15.46 3.38 23.02
CA THR A 46 -15.31 4.54 22.15
C THR A 46 -14.75 5.73 22.90
N VAL A 47 -13.86 6.46 22.22
CA VAL A 47 -13.33 7.74 22.69
C VAL A 47 -13.50 8.80 21.60
N SER A 48 -13.69 10.06 21.99
CA SER A 48 -13.91 11.14 21.04
C SER A 48 -12.63 11.64 20.37
N ASP A 49 -11.49 11.49 21.06
CA ASP A 49 -10.18 12.00 20.60
C ASP A 49 -9.01 11.18 21.18
N ILE A 50 -7.80 11.50 20.74
CA ILE A 50 -6.57 10.83 21.18
C ILE A 50 -6.30 11.00 22.67
N LYS A 51 -6.74 12.12 23.28
CA LYS A 51 -6.56 12.35 24.73
C LYS A 51 -7.36 11.34 25.55
N GLY A 52 -8.53 10.94 25.04
CA GLY A 52 -9.35 9.89 25.66
C GLY A 52 -8.64 8.54 25.73
N LEU A 53 -7.76 8.22 24.77
CA LEU A 53 -6.95 6.99 24.83
C LEU A 53 -6.00 6.96 26.04
N GLY A 54 -5.52 8.12 26.50
CA GLY A 54 -4.63 8.24 27.67
C GLY A 54 -5.34 8.20 29.03
N GLN A 55 -6.67 8.16 29.06
CA GLN A 55 -7.45 8.14 30.31
C GLN A 55 -7.81 6.73 30.80
N GLY A 56 -7.50 5.71 30.01
CA GLY A 56 -7.72 4.29 30.29
C GLY A 56 -6.43 3.47 30.33
N PRO A 57 -6.54 2.14 30.23
CA PRO A 57 -5.37 1.27 30.05
C PRO A 57 -4.57 1.66 28.83
N SER A 58 -3.25 1.46 28.87
CA SER A 58 -2.35 1.81 27.76
C SER A 58 -2.72 1.08 26.46
N VAL A 59 -2.59 1.78 25.34
CA VAL A 59 -2.77 1.21 23.99
C VAL A 59 -1.40 0.76 23.47
N ASP A 60 -1.30 -0.48 23.02
CA ASP A 60 -0.04 -1.04 22.50
C ASP A 60 0.28 -0.52 21.09
N MET A 61 -0.75 -0.26 20.28
CA MET A 61 -0.64 0.35 18.98
C MET A 61 -1.93 1.03 18.53
N ALA A 62 -1.83 1.94 17.60
CA ALA A 62 -2.97 2.52 16.89
C ALA A 62 -2.90 2.24 15.39
N LEU A 63 -4.08 2.05 14.78
CA LEU A 63 -4.24 1.96 13.32
C LEU A 63 -5.15 3.08 12.84
N VAL A 64 -4.62 3.98 12.01
CA VAL A 64 -5.36 5.11 11.46
C VAL A 64 -6.04 4.71 10.14
N CYS A 65 -7.36 4.71 10.13
CA CYS A 65 -8.24 4.42 9.00
C CYS A 65 -9.10 5.65 8.65
N ALA A 66 -8.47 6.77 8.37
CA ALA A 66 -9.11 8.05 8.07
C ALA A 66 -8.95 8.45 6.59
N ARG A 67 -9.62 9.54 6.17
CA ARG A 67 -9.39 10.16 4.87
C ARG A 67 -7.94 10.66 4.76
N ASN A 68 -7.41 10.70 3.54
CA ASN A 68 -6.01 11.10 3.31
C ASN A 68 -5.68 12.50 3.83
N VAL A 69 -6.66 13.40 3.87
CA VAL A 69 -6.53 14.77 4.43
C VAL A 69 -6.45 14.79 5.95
N ASP A 70 -7.01 13.80 6.62
CA ASP A 70 -7.11 13.75 8.09
C ASP A 70 -6.12 12.78 8.73
N ALA A 71 -5.74 11.71 8.01
CA ALA A 71 -4.86 10.67 8.53
C ALA A 71 -3.51 11.19 9.08
N PRO A 72 -2.82 12.15 8.43
CA PRO A 72 -1.58 12.71 8.98
C PRO A 72 -1.78 13.45 10.31
N LYS A 73 -2.94 14.09 10.50
CA LYS A 73 -3.25 14.83 11.75
C LYS A 73 -3.41 13.87 12.92
N TRP A 74 -4.10 12.74 12.69
CA TRP A 74 -4.26 11.69 13.69
C TRP A 74 -2.92 11.02 14.02
N ALA A 75 -2.16 10.64 12.97
CA ALA A 75 -0.85 10.01 13.13
C ALA A 75 0.12 10.89 13.93
N LYS A 76 0.18 12.20 13.64
CA LYS A 76 0.99 13.17 14.38
C LYS A 76 0.67 13.18 15.87
N GLN A 77 -0.61 13.25 16.24
CA GLN A 77 -1.03 13.25 17.65
C GLN A 77 -0.67 11.95 18.35
N LEU A 78 -0.83 10.81 17.69
CA LEU A 78 -0.50 9.49 18.24
C LEU A 78 1.01 9.36 18.49
N LEU A 79 1.84 9.74 17.52
CA LEU A 79 3.29 9.71 17.65
C LEU A 79 3.78 10.64 18.79
N GLN A 80 3.17 11.83 18.92
CA GLN A 80 3.46 12.76 20.03
C GLN A 80 2.99 12.23 21.39
N ALA A 81 1.97 11.38 21.40
CA ALA A 81 1.48 10.70 22.61
C ALA A 81 2.27 9.42 22.95
N GLY A 82 3.29 9.07 22.17
CA GLY A 82 4.10 7.87 22.41
C GLY A 82 3.47 6.57 21.94
N ILE A 83 2.43 6.61 21.10
CA ILE A 83 1.69 5.43 20.66
C ILE A 83 2.22 4.96 19.30
N PRO A 84 2.75 3.71 19.19
CA PRO A 84 3.16 3.13 17.91
C PRO A 84 1.99 3.16 16.92
N THR A 85 2.24 3.69 15.71
CA THR A 85 1.16 4.06 14.79
C THR A 85 1.31 3.42 13.42
N LEU A 86 0.33 2.62 13.03
CA LEU A 86 0.15 2.13 11.67
C LEU A 86 -0.87 3.02 10.95
N VAL A 87 -0.59 3.45 9.73
CA VAL A 87 -1.47 4.36 8.98
C VAL A 87 -1.87 3.69 7.66
N GLU A 88 -3.17 3.70 7.36
CA GLU A 88 -3.64 3.23 6.05
C GLU A 88 -2.99 4.03 4.91
N LYS A 89 -2.65 3.30 3.84
CA LYS A 89 -2.11 3.91 2.63
C LYS A 89 -3.19 4.78 1.93
N PRO A 90 -2.82 5.82 1.25
CA PRO A 90 -1.48 6.34 0.95
C PRO A 90 -0.84 7.15 2.09
N VAL A 91 -1.38 7.15 3.28
CA VAL A 91 -0.97 7.89 4.48
C VAL A 91 -1.43 9.35 4.44
N ALA A 92 -1.16 10.05 3.35
CA ALA A 92 -1.31 11.48 3.23
C ALA A 92 -1.63 11.88 1.78
N ARG A 93 -1.91 13.16 1.56
CA ARG A 93 -2.06 13.72 0.21
C ARG A 93 -0.72 14.07 -0.43
N THR A 94 0.30 14.36 0.40
CA THR A 94 1.61 14.83 -0.05
C THR A 94 2.76 14.13 0.65
N SER A 95 3.91 14.06 -0.04
CA SER A 95 5.15 13.55 0.52
C SER A 95 5.68 14.41 1.67
N ALA A 96 5.39 15.71 1.68
CA ALA A 96 5.76 16.65 2.76
C ALA A 96 5.06 16.28 4.08
N GLU A 97 3.76 15.92 4.03
CA GLU A 97 3.02 15.45 5.21
C GLU A 97 3.64 14.15 5.78
N VAL A 98 4.10 13.23 4.92
CA VAL A 98 4.80 12.00 5.35
C VAL A 98 6.19 12.31 5.92
N ALA A 99 6.92 13.23 5.32
CA ALA A 99 8.23 13.66 5.83
C ALA A 99 8.11 14.28 7.24
N GLU A 100 7.03 15.01 7.52
CA GLU A 100 6.73 15.51 8.88
C GLU A 100 6.52 14.36 9.88
N LEU A 101 5.79 13.31 9.50
CA LEU A 101 5.61 12.13 10.36
C LEU A 101 6.93 11.41 10.63
N ASN A 102 7.80 11.28 9.62
CA ASN A 102 9.14 10.72 9.79
C ASN A 102 9.98 11.55 10.78
N ALA A 103 9.92 12.88 10.69
CA ALA A 103 10.63 13.75 11.60
C ALA A 103 10.13 13.65 13.04
N ILE A 104 8.81 13.56 13.23
CA ILE A 104 8.20 13.35 14.55
C ILE A 104 8.61 11.99 15.13
N SER A 105 8.51 10.92 14.34
CA SER A 105 8.94 9.58 14.76
C SER A 105 10.42 9.57 15.18
N ALA A 106 11.30 10.20 14.40
CA ALA A 106 12.71 10.31 14.74
C ALA A 106 12.95 11.08 16.05
N SER A 107 12.17 12.13 16.31
CA SER A 107 12.32 12.96 17.53
C SER A 107 11.71 12.33 18.77
N THR A 108 10.66 11.52 18.64
CA THR A 108 9.97 10.86 19.75
C THR A 108 10.49 9.46 20.02
N GLY A 109 11.18 8.84 19.06
CA GLY A 109 11.57 7.43 19.10
C GLY A 109 10.38 6.47 18.90
N VAL A 110 9.21 6.97 18.56
CA VAL A 110 7.99 6.16 18.41
C VAL A 110 7.92 5.59 17.01
N PHE A 111 7.78 4.26 16.92
CA PHE A 111 7.69 3.54 15.64
C PHE A 111 6.38 3.84 14.90
N TRP A 112 6.48 4.07 13.60
CA TRP A 112 5.32 4.14 12.72
C TRP A 112 5.59 3.51 11.35
N SER A 113 4.50 3.13 10.67
CA SER A 113 4.56 2.58 9.32
C SER A 113 3.23 2.75 8.57
N THR A 114 3.18 2.26 7.33
CA THR A 114 2.00 2.28 6.47
C THR A 114 1.53 0.88 6.07
N CYS A 115 0.26 0.76 5.65
CA CYS A 115 -0.38 -0.51 5.29
C CYS A 115 -0.03 -0.96 3.86
N PHE A 116 1.25 -1.17 3.54
CA PHE A 116 1.65 -1.84 2.30
C PHE A 116 1.53 -3.36 2.41
N LEU A 117 0.31 -3.81 2.73
CA LEU A 117 -0.06 -5.19 2.99
C LEU A 117 0.38 -6.16 1.89
N ASN A 118 0.35 -5.73 0.63
CA ASN A 118 0.71 -6.56 -0.53
C ASN A 118 2.17 -7.04 -0.50
N ARG A 119 3.05 -6.47 0.33
CA ARG A 119 4.40 -6.99 0.57
C ARG A 119 4.41 -8.38 1.21
N LEU A 120 3.31 -8.78 1.87
CA LEU A 120 3.14 -10.12 2.43
C LEU A 120 2.51 -11.12 1.44
N HIS A 121 2.09 -10.68 0.25
CA HIS A 121 1.49 -11.56 -0.73
C HIS A 121 2.48 -12.65 -1.17
N PRO A 122 2.10 -13.96 -1.16
CA PRO A 122 3.02 -15.05 -1.48
C PRO A 122 3.74 -14.89 -2.83
N ALA A 123 3.03 -14.41 -3.85
CA ALA A 123 3.64 -14.12 -5.15
C ALA A 123 4.71 -13.03 -5.05
N VAL A 124 4.46 -11.97 -4.29
CA VAL A 124 5.40 -10.84 -4.11
C VAL A 124 6.65 -11.29 -3.38
N VAL A 125 6.48 -12.04 -2.29
CA VAL A 125 7.61 -12.62 -1.53
C VAL A 125 8.43 -13.52 -2.45
N LYS A 126 7.77 -14.43 -3.18
CA LYS A 126 8.47 -15.34 -4.10
C LYS A 126 9.18 -14.63 -5.25
N MET A 127 8.57 -13.59 -5.83
CA MET A 127 9.23 -12.76 -6.87
C MET A 127 10.52 -12.13 -6.34
N ARG A 128 10.45 -11.55 -5.15
CA ARG A 128 11.62 -10.93 -4.50
C ARG A 128 12.73 -11.95 -4.25
N ASP A 129 12.38 -13.13 -3.71
CA ASP A 129 13.34 -14.20 -3.47
C ASP A 129 14.02 -14.66 -4.77
N LEU A 130 13.25 -14.85 -5.85
CA LEU A 130 13.75 -15.23 -7.16
C LEU A 130 14.70 -14.17 -7.77
N LEU A 131 14.41 -12.89 -7.56
CA LEU A 131 15.33 -11.82 -7.98
C LEU A 131 16.62 -11.86 -7.16
N ASP A 132 16.54 -12.04 -5.84
CA ASP A 132 17.69 -12.15 -4.94
C ASP A 132 18.55 -13.38 -5.26
N GLU A 133 17.95 -14.49 -5.66
CA GLU A 133 18.61 -15.72 -6.13
C GLU A 133 19.27 -15.55 -7.51
N GLY A 134 19.03 -14.41 -8.19
CA GLY A 134 19.60 -14.15 -9.53
C GLY A 134 18.92 -14.91 -10.66
N THR A 135 17.70 -15.43 -10.44
CA THR A 135 16.93 -16.25 -11.39
C THR A 135 16.82 -15.60 -12.78
N ILE A 136 16.64 -14.28 -12.84
CA ILE A 136 16.55 -13.56 -14.13
C ILE A 136 17.80 -12.79 -14.50
N GLY A 137 18.88 -12.89 -13.71
CA GLY A 137 20.08 -12.09 -13.90
C GLY A 137 19.86 -10.61 -13.54
N ARG A 138 20.67 -9.70 -14.09
CA ARG A 138 20.53 -8.26 -13.87
C ARG A 138 19.18 -7.76 -14.41
N LEU A 139 18.45 -7.00 -13.58
CA LEU A 139 17.16 -6.41 -13.97
C LEU A 139 17.34 -5.42 -15.13
N VAL A 140 16.48 -5.54 -16.14
CA VAL A 140 16.48 -4.71 -17.36
C VAL A 140 15.21 -3.86 -17.45
N SER A 141 14.04 -4.47 -17.24
CA SER A 141 12.78 -3.72 -17.30
C SER A 141 11.72 -4.24 -16.35
N VAL A 142 10.78 -3.34 -16.00
CA VAL A 142 9.64 -3.64 -15.13
C VAL A 142 8.35 -3.09 -15.74
N GLU A 143 7.29 -3.89 -15.72
CA GLU A 143 5.94 -3.47 -16.09
C GLU A 143 5.00 -3.68 -14.92
N GLY A 144 4.15 -2.69 -14.63
CA GLY A 144 3.10 -2.77 -13.63
C GLY A 144 1.75 -2.35 -14.19
N ARG A 145 0.70 -3.09 -13.85
CA ARG A 145 -0.67 -2.77 -14.26
C ARG A 145 -1.61 -2.87 -13.09
N MET A 146 -2.47 -1.83 -12.95
CA MET A 146 -3.52 -1.75 -11.94
C MET A 146 -4.78 -1.16 -12.58
N VAL A 147 -5.58 -1.98 -13.26
CA VAL A 147 -6.83 -1.56 -13.89
C VAL A 147 -8.02 -2.15 -13.14
N THR A 148 -8.97 -1.31 -12.74
CA THR A 148 -10.09 -1.69 -11.89
C THR A 148 -11.36 -0.90 -12.22
N SER A 149 -12.44 -1.19 -11.51
CA SER A 149 -13.77 -0.61 -11.71
C SER A 149 -14.25 0.27 -10.54
N SER A 150 -13.35 0.84 -9.75
CA SER A 150 -13.74 1.53 -8.48
C SER A 150 -14.71 2.69 -8.67
N VAL A 151 -14.56 3.53 -9.70
CA VAL A 151 -15.49 4.65 -9.96
C VAL A 151 -16.89 4.14 -10.25
N ALA A 152 -17.02 3.12 -11.11
CA ALA A 152 -18.33 2.54 -11.47
C ALA A 152 -19.09 1.92 -10.28
N ARG A 153 -18.46 1.76 -9.14
CA ARG A 153 -19.02 1.09 -7.95
C ARG A 153 -19.23 2.01 -6.75
N ARG A 154 -18.83 3.26 -6.84
CA ARG A 154 -18.92 4.23 -5.74
C ARG A 154 -19.69 5.46 -6.18
N ASP A 155 -20.27 6.16 -5.21
CA ASP A 155 -20.81 7.49 -5.42
C ASP A 155 -19.67 8.43 -5.90
N PRO A 156 -19.84 9.14 -7.03
CA PRO A 156 -18.89 10.16 -7.48
C PRO A 156 -18.62 11.25 -6.44
N GLY A 157 -19.58 11.55 -5.56
CA GLY A 157 -19.42 12.47 -4.43
C GLY A 157 -18.54 11.94 -3.28
N HIS A 158 -18.14 10.66 -3.33
CA HIS A 158 -17.29 10.09 -2.30
C HIS A 158 -15.94 10.81 -2.23
N TRP A 159 -15.40 11.03 -1.03
CA TRP A 159 -14.17 11.78 -0.78
C TRP A 159 -12.95 11.31 -1.57
N LEU A 160 -12.87 10.02 -1.94
CA LEU A 160 -11.81 9.46 -2.77
C LEU A 160 -11.73 10.04 -4.19
N PHE A 161 -12.82 10.64 -4.69
CA PHE A 161 -12.91 11.23 -6.00
C PHE A 161 -12.83 12.76 -5.98
N GLN A 162 -12.49 13.33 -4.82
CA GLN A 162 -12.31 14.76 -4.62
C GLN A 162 -10.84 15.04 -4.29
N LYS A 163 -10.16 15.79 -5.14
CA LYS A 163 -8.72 16.06 -5.05
C LYS A 163 -8.30 16.68 -3.73
N GLU A 164 -9.14 17.57 -3.20
CA GLU A 164 -8.86 18.26 -1.93
C GLU A 164 -8.73 17.28 -0.76
N THR A 165 -9.50 16.21 -0.73
CA THR A 165 -9.53 15.23 0.36
C THR A 165 -8.68 14.00 0.09
N ALA A 166 -8.63 13.54 -1.16
CA ALA A 166 -7.91 12.34 -1.57
C ALA A 166 -6.45 12.60 -1.94
N GLY A 167 -6.11 13.78 -2.49
CA GLY A 167 -4.78 14.11 -3.00
C GLY A 167 -4.55 13.69 -4.45
N GLY A 168 -5.24 12.65 -4.93
CA GLY A 168 -5.18 12.13 -6.29
C GLY A 168 -6.09 10.93 -6.48
N GLY A 169 -6.13 10.39 -7.70
CA GLY A 169 -7.01 9.32 -8.11
C GLY A 169 -6.38 7.94 -8.09
N ILE A 170 -6.47 7.22 -9.24
CA ILE A 170 -6.05 5.82 -9.33
C ILE A 170 -4.58 5.62 -8.98
N LEU A 171 -3.69 6.51 -9.41
CA LEU A 171 -2.25 6.40 -9.16
C LEU A 171 -1.95 6.54 -7.67
N HIS A 172 -2.60 7.50 -7.01
CA HIS A 172 -2.43 7.79 -5.59
C HIS A 172 -3.11 6.75 -4.69
N TRP A 173 -4.32 6.28 -5.06
CA TRP A 173 -5.13 5.43 -4.18
C TRP A 173 -4.83 3.94 -4.30
N LEU A 174 -4.82 3.39 -5.51
CA LEU A 174 -4.63 1.94 -5.71
C LEU A 174 -3.28 1.61 -6.31
N ALA A 175 -2.85 2.30 -7.37
CA ALA A 175 -1.60 1.97 -8.03
C ALA A 175 -0.36 2.36 -7.20
N ILE A 176 -0.53 3.07 -6.09
CA ILE A 176 0.53 3.26 -5.09
C ILE A 176 1.07 1.93 -4.56
N HIS A 177 0.23 0.88 -4.51
CA HIS A 177 0.70 -0.47 -4.21
C HIS A 177 1.66 -1.00 -5.27
N THR A 178 1.36 -0.78 -6.56
CA THR A 178 2.25 -1.17 -7.65
C THR A 178 3.56 -0.37 -7.60
N VAL A 179 3.48 0.93 -7.32
CA VAL A 179 4.65 1.79 -7.11
C VAL A 179 5.52 1.26 -5.96
N ASP A 180 4.92 0.92 -4.84
CA ASP A 180 5.63 0.34 -3.70
C ASP A 180 6.27 -1.01 -4.04
N LEU A 181 5.51 -1.91 -4.66
CA LEU A 181 5.96 -3.27 -4.98
C LEU A 181 7.11 -3.31 -5.98
N VAL A 182 7.14 -2.43 -6.99
CA VAL A 182 8.29 -2.33 -7.91
C VAL A 182 9.57 -2.06 -7.10
N ARG A 183 9.54 -1.07 -6.21
CA ARG A 183 10.68 -0.70 -5.38
C ARG A 183 11.05 -1.82 -4.39
N PHE A 184 10.06 -2.45 -3.78
CA PHE A 184 10.24 -3.53 -2.80
C PHE A 184 10.85 -4.79 -3.42
N ILE A 185 10.36 -5.21 -4.59
CA ILE A 185 10.82 -6.41 -5.29
C ILE A 185 12.20 -6.16 -5.92
N ALA A 186 12.39 -5.02 -6.61
CA ALA A 186 13.64 -4.67 -7.24
C ALA A 186 14.75 -4.26 -6.26
N ARG A 187 14.44 -4.01 -4.98
CA ARG A 187 15.36 -3.43 -3.97
C ARG A 187 16.08 -2.18 -4.48
N CYS A 188 15.39 -1.36 -5.24
CA CYS A 188 15.98 -0.23 -5.93
C CYS A 188 15.02 0.96 -5.92
N ASN A 189 15.55 2.16 -5.72
CA ASN A 189 14.75 3.39 -5.76
C ASN A 189 14.52 3.86 -7.19
N TYR A 190 13.44 4.59 -7.37
CA TYR A 190 13.19 5.33 -8.60
C TYR A 190 14.19 6.46 -8.75
N SER A 191 14.64 6.71 -9.98
CA SER A 191 15.52 7.83 -10.34
C SER A 191 14.80 8.92 -11.14
N THR A 192 13.85 8.51 -11.99
CA THR A 192 13.12 9.43 -12.86
C THR A 192 11.69 8.98 -13.08
N VAL A 193 10.80 9.91 -13.44
CA VAL A 193 9.44 9.60 -13.91
C VAL A 193 9.00 10.56 -15.02
N SER A 194 8.28 10.00 -16.01
CA SER A 194 7.51 10.75 -17.02
C SER A 194 6.10 10.17 -17.07
N ALA A 195 5.06 10.99 -17.04
CA ALA A 195 3.70 10.50 -16.96
C ALA A 195 2.69 11.32 -17.75
N GLN A 196 1.58 10.66 -18.07
CA GLN A 196 0.34 11.27 -18.53
C GLN A 196 -0.80 10.83 -17.63
N THR A 197 -1.73 11.74 -17.35
CA THR A 197 -2.95 11.46 -16.57
C THR A 197 -4.16 12.02 -17.30
N ALA A 198 -5.32 11.38 -17.11
CA ALA A 198 -6.58 11.84 -17.68
C ALA A 198 -7.73 11.67 -16.69
N THR A 199 -8.68 12.62 -16.75
CA THR A 199 -9.96 12.56 -16.08
C THR A 199 -11.03 12.70 -17.16
N LEU A 200 -11.74 11.61 -17.46
CA LEU A 200 -12.74 11.53 -18.52
C LEU A 200 -14.16 11.48 -17.95
N ILE A 201 -14.31 11.22 -16.66
CA ILE A 201 -15.59 11.22 -15.94
C ILE A 201 -15.80 12.60 -15.34
N GLU A 202 -16.79 13.34 -15.84
CA GLU A 202 -17.06 14.74 -15.46
C GLU A 202 -17.42 14.93 -13.97
N SER A 203 -17.88 13.88 -13.30
CA SER A 203 -18.37 13.95 -11.92
C SER A 203 -17.27 13.77 -10.87
N ILE A 204 -15.99 13.61 -11.27
CA ILE A 204 -14.85 13.46 -10.36
C ILE A 204 -13.75 14.47 -10.73
N ASP A 205 -12.91 14.87 -9.77
CA ASP A 205 -11.82 15.84 -9.99
C ASP A 205 -10.41 15.25 -9.78
N VAL A 206 -10.33 13.92 -9.69
CA VAL A 206 -9.07 13.16 -9.62
C VAL A 206 -8.85 12.36 -10.92
N GLU A 207 -7.62 12.02 -11.24
CA GLU A 207 -7.35 11.22 -12.43
C GLU A 207 -7.90 9.79 -12.30
N GLU A 208 -8.58 9.35 -13.32
CA GLU A 208 -9.06 7.97 -13.46
C GLU A 208 -8.12 7.09 -14.26
N ILE A 209 -7.21 7.71 -15.03
CA ILE A 209 -6.22 7.03 -15.85
C ILE A 209 -4.86 7.69 -15.62
N ALA A 210 -3.83 6.87 -15.37
CA ALA A 210 -2.45 7.29 -15.31
C ALA A 210 -1.56 6.29 -16.04
N SER A 211 -0.61 6.81 -16.83
CA SER A 211 0.44 6.02 -17.44
C SER A 211 1.77 6.70 -17.18
N ALA A 212 2.68 6.02 -16.49
CA ALA A 212 3.96 6.55 -16.08
C ALA A 212 5.10 5.64 -16.53
N THR A 213 6.11 6.19 -17.19
CA THR A 213 7.39 5.54 -17.44
C THR A 213 8.40 6.02 -16.40
N PHE A 214 9.30 5.14 -15.98
CA PHE A 214 10.28 5.47 -14.94
C PHE A 214 11.63 4.84 -15.17
N GLY A 215 12.66 5.41 -14.56
CA GLY A 215 13.97 4.81 -14.38
C GLY A 215 14.19 4.37 -12.94
N LEU A 216 14.95 3.31 -12.77
CA LEU A 216 15.45 2.85 -11.46
C LEU A 216 16.93 3.22 -11.31
N GLN A 217 17.42 3.39 -10.08
CA GLN A 217 18.84 3.73 -9.81
C GLN A 217 19.83 2.71 -10.37
N GLY A 218 19.43 1.45 -10.53
CA GLY A 218 20.23 0.39 -11.17
C GLY A 218 20.29 0.43 -12.69
N GLY A 219 19.65 1.44 -13.34
CA GLY A 219 19.63 1.62 -14.79
C GLY A 219 18.48 0.88 -15.49
N ALA A 220 17.73 0.03 -14.83
CA ALA A 220 16.52 -0.56 -15.38
C ALA A 220 15.46 0.52 -15.59
N ILE A 221 14.60 0.32 -16.61
CA ILE A 221 13.47 1.20 -16.91
C ILE A 221 12.15 0.45 -16.78
N GLY A 222 11.06 1.16 -16.66
CA GLY A 222 9.77 0.50 -16.61
C GLY A 222 8.60 1.42 -16.84
N HIS A 223 7.40 0.84 -16.76
CA HIS A 223 6.17 1.61 -16.79
C HIS A 223 5.11 1.06 -15.83
N ILE A 224 4.22 1.95 -15.38
CA ILE A 224 3.02 1.62 -14.63
C ILE A 224 1.83 2.19 -15.40
N HIS A 225 0.83 1.34 -15.67
CA HIS A 225 -0.46 1.75 -16.18
C HIS A 225 -1.54 1.48 -15.15
N ALA A 226 -2.34 2.50 -14.83
CA ALA A 226 -3.40 2.42 -13.85
C ALA A 226 -4.69 3.08 -14.37
N ALA A 227 -5.85 2.43 -14.16
CA ALA A 227 -7.11 3.00 -14.60
C ALA A 227 -8.31 2.51 -13.78
N TYR A 228 -9.29 3.40 -13.58
CA TYR A 228 -10.65 3.08 -13.15
C TYR A 228 -11.56 2.86 -14.37
N ALA A 229 -11.17 2.00 -15.31
CA ALA A 229 -11.79 1.91 -16.62
C ALA A 229 -12.71 0.70 -16.82
N LEU A 230 -12.77 -0.25 -15.87
CA LEU A 230 -13.55 -1.47 -16.05
C LEU A 230 -15.01 -1.27 -15.63
N PRO A 231 -15.99 -1.66 -16.47
CA PRO A 231 -17.42 -1.49 -16.18
C PRO A 231 -17.95 -2.48 -15.15
N ARG A 232 -17.20 -3.54 -14.85
CA ARG A 232 -17.57 -4.61 -13.92
C ARG A 232 -16.55 -4.76 -12.81
N ARG A 233 -16.89 -5.59 -11.81
CA ARG A 233 -16.04 -5.90 -10.66
C ARG A 233 -14.87 -6.82 -11.05
N TYR A 234 -14.02 -6.35 -11.97
CA TYR A 234 -12.78 -7.04 -12.37
C TYR A 234 -11.57 -6.22 -11.98
N GLY A 235 -10.45 -6.89 -11.79
CA GLY A 235 -9.13 -6.30 -11.76
C GLY A 235 -8.27 -6.91 -12.88
N ASP A 236 -7.56 -6.08 -13.62
CA ASP A 236 -6.43 -6.49 -14.44
C ASP A 236 -5.18 -5.99 -13.75
N ILE A 237 -4.66 -6.83 -12.86
CA ILE A 237 -3.49 -6.53 -12.02
C ILE A 237 -2.39 -7.50 -12.41
N SER A 238 -1.25 -6.94 -12.83
CA SER A 238 -0.09 -7.74 -13.18
C SER A 238 1.20 -6.97 -12.97
N MET A 239 2.28 -7.72 -12.76
CA MET A 239 3.64 -7.20 -12.72
C MET A 239 4.56 -8.13 -13.49
N VAL A 240 5.49 -7.57 -14.26
CA VAL A 240 6.50 -8.32 -15.01
C VAL A 240 7.87 -7.73 -14.71
N PHE A 241 8.80 -8.58 -14.28
CA PHE A 241 10.20 -8.23 -14.10
C PHE A 241 11.04 -9.00 -15.11
N ARG A 242 11.76 -8.30 -16.00
CA ARG A 242 12.63 -8.89 -17.01
C ARG A 242 14.08 -8.57 -16.73
N GLY A 243 14.89 -9.59 -16.75
CA GLY A 243 16.33 -9.50 -16.61
C GLY A 243 17.05 -10.05 -17.83
N GLU A 244 18.39 -10.07 -17.78
CA GLU A 244 19.24 -10.55 -18.87
C GLU A 244 19.10 -12.05 -19.15
N LYS A 245 18.59 -12.83 -18.17
CA LYS A 245 18.52 -14.29 -18.23
C LYS A 245 17.09 -14.84 -18.16
N GLY A 246 16.08 -13.98 -18.14
CA GLY A 246 14.70 -14.43 -18.07
C GLY A 246 13.74 -13.37 -17.57
N ASP A 247 12.52 -13.80 -17.27
CA ASP A 247 11.48 -12.95 -16.71
C ASP A 247 10.62 -13.70 -15.68
N ILE A 248 9.96 -12.90 -14.83
CA ILE A 248 8.97 -13.37 -13.88
C ILE A 248 7.73 -12.50 -14.04
N THR A 249 6.59 -13.14 -14.29
CA THR A 249 5.29 -12.48 -14.43
C THR A 249 4.36 -12.90 -13.30
N TRP A 250 3.88 -11.93 -12.52
CA TRP A 250 2.75 -12.13 -11.62
C TRP A 250 1.46 -11.65 -12.26
N GLN A 251 0.45 -12.52 -12.25
CA GLN A 251 -0.91 -12.19 -12.65
C GLN A 251 -1.84 -12.42 -11.47
N SER A 252 -2.46 -11.36 -10.99
CA SER A 252 -3.47 -11.41 -9.95
C SER A 252 -4.87 -11.30 -10.57
N TRP A 253 -5.71 -12.29 -10.32
CA TRP A 253 -7.04 -12.43 -10.92
C TRP A 253 -8.14 -12.53 -9.86
N ASP A 254 -7.90 -11.98 -8.69
CA ASP A 254 -8.74 -12.12 -7.50
C ASP A 254 -10.23 -11.81 -7.75
N TYR A 255 -10.53 -10.94 -8.72
CA TYR A 255 -11.90 -10.56 -9.05
C TYR A 255 -12.65 -11.46 -10.05
N ALA A 256 -11.96 -12.39 -10.68
CA ALA A 256 -12.55 -13.26 -11.71
C ALA A 256 -12.64 -14.73 -11.28
N GLY A 257 -12.42 -15.03 -10.00
CA GLY A 257 -12.37 -16.40 -9.48
C GLY A 257 -11.17 -17.20 -9.97
N ARG A 258 -10.18 -16.53 -10.57
CA ARG A 258 -8.91 -17.14 -10.96
C ARG A 258 -7.91 -17.00 -9.81
N LYS A 259 -7.03 -17.98 -9.68
CA LYS A 259 -5.99 -17.97 -8.65
C LYS A 259 -4.80 -17.12 -9.12
N ASP A 260 -4.19 -16.41 -8.21
CA ASP A 260 -2.90 -15.74 -8.43
C ASP A 260 -1.85 -16.75 -8.87
N ARG A 261 -1.05 -16.37 -9.86
CA ARG A 261 0.01 -17.21 -10.40
C ARG A 261 1.26 -16.41 -10.72
N LEU A 262 2.40 -17.08 -10.59
CA LEU A 262 3.68 -16.66 -11.14
C LEU A 262 4.02 -17.51 -12.35
N ILE A 263 4.49 -16.86 -13.40
CA ILE A 263 5.08 -17.50 -14.57
C ILE A 263 6.55 -17.12 -14.58
N ILE A 264 7.43 -18.12 -14.62
CA ILE A 264 8.88 -17.96 -14.58
C ILE A 264 9.44 -18.55 -15.86
N GLN A 265 10.19 -17.75 -16.62
CA GLN A 265 11.01 -18.16 -17.73
C GLN A 265 12.44 -17.77 -17.43
N SER A 266 13.38 -18.69 -17.43
CA SER A 266 14.76 -18.38 -17.09
C SER A 266 15.75 -19.33 -17.73
N ALA A 267 16.89 -18.79 -18.14
CA ALA A 267 18.05 -19.55 -18.60
C ALA A 267 18.96 -20.03 -17.44
N VAL A 268 18.53 -19.84 -16.17
CA VAL A 268 19.27 -20.24 -14.98
C VAL A 268 18.67 -21.52 -14.39
N GLU A 269 19.50 -22.48 -14.04
CA GLU A 269 19.02 -23.68 -13.34
C GLU A 269 18.48 -23.33 -11.94
N PRO A 270 17.44 -24.02 -11.46
CA PRO A 270 16.79 -25.22 -12.08
C PRO A 270 15.70 -24.88 -13.12
N TRP A 271 15.50 -23.62 -13.46
CA TRP A 271 14.42 -23.14 -14.34
C TRP A 271 14.72 -23.39 -15.83
N ALA A 272 16.00 -23.43 -16.22
CA ALA A 272 16.43 -23.54 -17.62
C ALA A 272 16.03 -24.85 -18.31
N SER A 273 15.72 -25.89 -17.53
CA SER A 273 15.28 -27.19 -18.05
C SER A 273 13.84 -27.22 -18.56
N GLN A 274 13.08 -26.16 -18.37
CA GLN A 274 11.67 -26.02 -18.76
C GLN A 274 11.47 -24.78 -19.60
N GLU A 275 10.52 -24.81 -20.54
CA GLU A 275 10.18 -23.65 -21.35
C GLU A 275 9.64 -22.50 -20.47
N TYR A 276 8.78 -22.84 -19.51
CA TYR A 276 8.34 -21.96 -18.44
C TYR A 276 7.84 -22.81 -17.24
N VAL A 277 7.81 -22.18 -16.08
CA VAL A 277 7.22 -22.75 -14.86
C VAL A 277 6.08 -21.87 -14.38
N GLU A 278 4.92 -22.45 -14.13
CA GLU A 278 3.78 -21.78 -13.52
C GLU A 278 3.60 -22.21 -12.07
N LEU A 279 3.60 -21.27 -11.13
CA LEU A 279 3.37 -21.51 -9.71
C LEU A 279 2.05 -20.84 -9.29
N ALA A 280 1.17 -21.60 -8.65
CA ALA A 280 0.01 -21.04 -7.97
C ALA A 280 0.46 -20.33 -6.68
N CYS A 281 0.11 -19.08 -6.54
CA CYS A 281 0.48 -18.26 -5.39
C CYS A 281 -0.75 -17.48 -4.85
N PRO A 282 -1.81 -18.19 -4.43
CA PRO A 282 -3.03 -17.50 -3.99
C PRO A 282 -2.79 -16.71 -2.71
N ALA A 283 -3.46 -15.58 -2.58
CA ALA A 283 -3.51 -14.86 -1.33
C ALA A 283 -4.18 -15.70 -0.25
N PRO A 284 -3.59 -15.85 0.94
CA PRO A 284 -4.20 -16.62 2.02
C PRO A 284 -5.48 -15.93 2.54
N GLY A 285 -6.46 -16.73 2.93
CA GLY A 285 -7.70 -16.25 3.57
C GLY A 285 -8.57 -15.34 2.70
N GLY A 286 -8.50 -15.47 1.35
CA GLY A 286 -9.33 -14.70 0.43
C GLY A 286 -8.79 -13.31 0.08
N GLY A 287 -7.62 -12.95 0.56
CA GLY A 287 -6.96 -11.67 0.28
C GLY A 287 -7.56 -10.45 0.99
N GLY A 288 -6.82 -9.36 1.00
CA GLY A 288 -7.29 -8.08 1.52
C GLY A 288 -7.16 -7.90 3.05
N TYR A 289 -7.78 -6.83 3.53
CA TYR A 289 -7.57 -6.30 4.87
C TYR A 289 -8.26 -7.12 5.98
N GLY A 290 -9.31 -7.87 5.66
CA GLY A 290 -10.06 -8.72 6.60
C GLY A 290 -9.58 -10.18 6.67
N GLY A 291 -8.48 -10.55 6.01
CA GLY A 291 -7.99 -11.92 5.91
C GLY A 291 -6.74 -12.21 6.73
N GLU A 292 -6.17 -13.40 6.51
CA GLU A 292 -4.94 -13.84 7.19
C GLU A 292 -3.76 -12.91 6.98
N MET A 293 -3.63 -12.29 5.80
CA MET A 293 -2.59 -11.30 5.53
C MET A 293 -2.73 -10.08 6.43
N GLY A 294 -3.97 -9.58 6.63
CA GLY A 294 -4.23 -8.46 7.56
C GLY A 294 -3.85 -8.81 8.98
N THR A 295 -4.27 -9.98 9.47
CA THR A 295 -3.90 -10.48 10.80
C THR A 295 -2.38 -10.55 10.95
N ARG A 296 -1.69 -11.19 10.00
CA ARG A 296 -0.23 -11.29 10.02
C ARG A 296 0.45 -9.93 9.99
N PHE A 297 -0.11 -8.97 9.25
CA PHE A 297 0.44 -7.63 9.15
C PHE A 297 0.36 -6.88 10.49
N LEU A 298 -0.78 -6.96 11.20
CA LEU A 298 -0.92 -6.40 12.55
C LEU A 298 0.03 -7.05 13.56
N GLN A 299 0.16 -8.36 13.53
CA GLN A 299 1.10 -9.11 14.39
C GLN A 299 2.55 -8.67 14.18
N LEU A 300 2.99 -8.57 12.92
CA LEU A 300 4.32 -8.10 12.57
C LEU A 300 4.56 -6.66 13.01
N PHE A 301 3.57 -5.78 12.86
CA PHE A 301 3.68 -4.40 13.31
C PHE A 301 3.82 -4.32 14.83
N LEU A 302 2.98 -5.03 15.57
CA LEU A 302 3.03 -5.07 17.02
C LEU A 302 4.38 -5.59 17.54
N ALA A 303 4.90 -6.68 16.97
CA ALA A 303 6.20 -7.20 17.32
C ALA A 303 7.33 -6.20 17.02
N SER A 304 7.28 -5.55 15.85
CA SER A 304 8.28 -4.56 15.45
C SER A 304 8.25 -3.31 16.32
N SER A 305 7.07 -2.87 16.74
CA SER A 305 6.93 -1.72 17.66
C SER A 305 7.53 -1.98 19.04
N ARG A 306 7.68 -3.25 19.43
CA ARG A 306 8.32 -3.70 20.66
C ARG A 306 9.83 -3.97 20.49
N GLY A 307 10.35 -3.87 19.26
CA GLY A 307 11.75 -4.15 18.95
C GLY A 307 12.09 -5.62 18.74
N ASP A 308 11.10 -6.50 18.67
CA ASP A 308 11.30 -7.96 18.56
C ASP A 308 11.79 -8.38 17.17
N GLN A 309 11.43 -7.61 16.13
CA GLN A 309 11.84 -7.86 14.75
C GLN A 309 11.70 -6.60 13.88
N SER A 310 12.29 -6.61 12.68
CA SER A 310 12.08 -5.55 11.69
C SER A 310 10.75 -5.72 10.98
N PHE A 311 10.07 -4.60 10.72
CA PHE A 311 8.82 -4.59 9.97
C PHE A 311 9.07 -4.60 8.45
N VAL A 312 8.08 -5.04 7.68
CA VAL A 312 8.19 -5.19 6.21
C VAL A 312 8.21 -3.87 5.44
N CYS A 313 7.82 -2.77 6.07
CA CYS A 313 7.87 -1.41 5.53
C CYS A 313 8.03 -0.38 6.64
N ASP A 314 8.43 0.84 6.29
CA ASP A 314 8.57 1.96 7.21
C ASP A 314 8.02 3.27 6.60
N GLY A 315 8.18 4.37 7.32
CA GLY A 315 7.75 5.69 6.85
C GLY A 315 8.50 6.19 5.61
N ASN A 316 9.73 5.70 5.35
CA ASN A 316 10.48 6.07 4.14
C ASN A 316 9.94 5.36 2.91
N ASP A 317 9.35 4.19 3.06
CA ASP A 317 8.64 3.51 1.98
C ASP A 317 7.42 4.32 1.54
N ALA A 318 6.62 4.81 2.49
CA ALA A 318 5.49 5.69 2.21
C ALA A 318 5.94 7.00 1.54
N LEU A 319 7.02 7.61 2.05
CA LEU A 319 7.61 8.83 1.49
C LEU A 319 8.06 8.63 0.04
N SER A 320 8.77 7.54 -0.24
CA SER A 320 9.27 7.22 -1.57
C SER A 320 8.13 6.97 -2.57
N ALA A 321 7.08 6.27 -2.15
CA ALA A 321 5.92 6.03 -2.99
C ALA A 321 5.17 7.34 -3.33
N LEU A 322 4.96 8.23 -2.36
CA LEU A 322 4.31 9.52 -2.61
C LEU A 322 5.18 10.46 -3.45
N ARG A 323 6.51 10.48 -3.26
CA ARG A 323 7.42 11.24 -4.14
C ARG A 323 7.33 10.80 -5.60
N PHE A 324 7.20 9.49 -5.85
CA PHE A 324 6.96 8.99 -7.20
C PHE A 324 5.63 9.52 -7.75
N VAL A 325 4.55 9.42 -6.99
CA VAL A 325 3.20 9.88 -7.40
C VAL A 325 3.21 11.38 -7.69
N GLU A 326 3.77 12.20 -6.81
CA GLU A 326 3.91 13.66 -7.02
C GLU A 326 4.78 13.98 -8.23
N GLY A 327 5.88 13.26 -8.41
CA GLY A 327 6.73 13.39 -9.59
C GLY A 327 5.98 13.06 -10.89
N ALA A 328 5.14 12.03 -10.88
CA ALA A 328 4.29 11.66 -12.00
C ALA A 328 3.25 12.76 -12.30
N TYR A 329 2.58 13.31 -11.29
CA TYR A 329 1.66 14.43 -11.49
C TYR A 329 2.36 15.68 -12.02
N LYS A 330 3.53 16.02 -11.47
CA LYS A 330 4.34 17.14 -11.97
C LYS A 330 4.77 16.91 -13.43
N SER A 331 5.15 15.70 -13.78
CA SER A 331 5.49 15.35 -15.17
C SER A 331 4.28 15.50 -16.09
N ALA A 332 3.11 14.98 -15.73
CA ALA A 332 1.89 15.11 -16.50
C ALA A 332 1.48 16.57 -16.72
N GLN A 333 1.63 17.40 -15.69
CA GLN A 333 1.30 18.83 -15.76
C GLN A 333 2.27 19.63 -16.62
N THR A 334 3.56 19.30 -16.58
CA THR A 334 4.62 20.09 -17.24
C THR A 334 5.04 19.53 -18.60
N GLY A 335 4.68 18.29 -18.92
CA GLY A 335 5.17 17.56 -20.11
C GLY A 335 6.65 17.19 -20.04
N LYS A 336 7.29 17.32 -18.87
CA LYS A 336 8.74 17.08 -18.69
C LYS A 336 9.00 15.88 -17.80
N ARG A 337 10.13 15.20 -18.06
CA ARG A 337 10.65 14.19 -17.12
C ARG A 337 11.04 14.86 -15.80
N VAL A 338 10.74 14.19 -14.71
CA VAL A 338 11.06 14.62 -13.34
C VAL A 338 12.13 13.69 -12.77
N GLU A 339 13.20 14.27 -12.25
CA GLU A 339 14.20 13.55 -11.46
C GLU A 339 13.65 13.34 -10.04
N LEU A 340 13.82 12.12 -9.50
CA LEU A 340 13.37 11.75 -8.17
C LEU A 340 14.58 11.65 -7.24
N SER A 341 14.60 12.49 -6.22
CA SER A 341 15.60 12.39 -5.15
C SER A 341 15.28 11.22 -4.22
N SER A 342 16.31 10.51 -3.82
CA SER A 342 16.27 9.42 -2.81
C SER A 342 15.69 9.89 -1.48
#